data_b2ef35efaabd3a039f561a9a9c21610e
#
_entry.id   b2ef35efaabd3a039f561a9a9c21610e
#
_cell.length_a   1.000
_cell.length_b   1.000
_cell.length_c   1.000
_cell.angle_alpha   90.00
_cell.angle_beta   90.00
_cell.angle_gamma   90.00
#
_symmetry.space_group_name_H-M   'P 1'
#
loop_
_entity.id
_entity.type
_entity.pdbx_description
1 polymer ?
#
loop_
_entity_poly.entity_id
_entity_poly.type
_entity_poly.pdbx_seq_one_letter_code
_entity_poly.pdbx_strand_id
1 'polypeptide(L)'
;MFFLRKLFKRKKKEEEAQILDEDEEINQNSQLKEDNFAISSLLEKYNKFEAFLKSDKYISRKEFNNFLLTLDLDINFYNNLEKNNVLSAICNKEKYSFAIAIIEKLNNSLELVENHNNDFIKNKIVMEKDYFDNILKECDPNIILDADQRTCVLVDEDYCLVIAGAGAGKTTTVAAKVKYLVEKQNIKPEDILVISFTNKAVDELKERINKQLGIECLVTTFHSTGVDIIKKILRIEK
;
A
#
# COMPACT_ATOMS: atom_id res chain seq x y z
N MET A 1 17.36 78.08 -0.70
CA MET A 1 17.38 76.97 0.27
C MET A 1 16.20 75.97 0.10
N PHE A 2 15.06 76.38 -0.40
CA PHE A 2 13.86 75.52 -0.52
C PHE A 2 13.93 74.53 -1.70
N PHE A 3 14.63 74.86 -2.80
CA PHE A 3 14.72 74.06 -4.02
C PHE A 3 15.63 72.82 -3.83
N LEU A 4 16.74 72.93 -3.14
CA LEU A 4 17.66 71.85 -2.81
C LEU A 4 17.01 70.78 -1.88
N ARG A 5 16.18 71.16 -0.93
CA ARG A 5 15.44 70.25 -0.06
C ARG A 5 14.42 69.41 -0.83
N LYS A 6 13.80 69.94 -1.88
CA LYS A 6 12.86 69.25 -2.71
C LYS A 6 13.53 68.22 -3.62
N LEU A 7 14.72 68.56 -4.17
CA LEU A 7 15.54 67.64 -4.96
C LEU A 7 16.12 66.46 -4.13
N PHE A 8 16.56 66.72 -2.91
CA PHE A 8 17.02 65.67 -1.99
C PHE A 8 15.92 64.75 -1.55
N LYS A 9 14.70 65.21 -1.30
CA LYS A 9 13.55 64.39 -1.00
C LYS A 9 13.08 63.54 -2.19
N ARG A 10 13.27 64.05 -3.40
CA ARG A 10 12.90 63.32 -4.61
C ARG A 10 13.91 62.20 -4.91
N LYS A 11 15.21 62.48 -4.81
CA LYS A 11 16.27 61.46 -4.93
C LYS A 11 16.15 60.35 -3.89
N LYS A 12 15.86 60.69 -2.65
CA LYS A 12 15.70 59.73 -1.59
C LYS A 12 14.47 58.82 -1.81
N LYS A 13 13.35 59.35 -2.37
CA LYS A 13 12.17 58.56 -2.75
C LYS A 13 12.46 57.67 -3.95
N GLU A 14 13.26 58.10 -4.90
CA GLU A 14 13.66 57.31 -6.07
C GLU A 14 14.62 56.18 -5.67
N GLU A 15 15.57 56.45 -4.73
CA GLU A 15 16.45 55.40 -4.16
C GLU A 15 15.65 54.40 -3.29
N GLU A 16 14.69 54.83 -2.47
CA GLU A 16 13.83 53.96 -1.69
C GLU A 16 12.88 53.10 -2.59
N ALA A 17 12.42 53.64 -3.71
CA ALA A 17 11.64 52.88 -4.69
C ALA A 17 12.47 51.85 -5.44
N GLN A 18 13.73 52.18 -5.79
CA GLN A 18 14.65 51.22 -6.44
C GLN A 18 15.02 50.06 -5.51
N ILE A 19 15.24 50.31 -4.22
CA ILE A 19 15.55 49.29 -3.23
C ILE A 19 14.32 48.34 -3.05
N LEU A 20 13.11 48.89 -3.04
CA LEU A 20 11.88 48.08 -2.94
C LEU A 20 11.66 47.21 -4.19
N ASP A 21 11.95 47.73 -5.40
CA ASP A 21 11.86 46.95 -6.65
C ASP A 21 12.96 45.85 -6.70
N GLU A 22 14.17 46.10 -6.22
CA GLU A 22 15.24 45.10 -6.14
C GLU A 22 14.91 44.00 -5.11
N ASP A 23 14.36 44.35 -3.96
CA ASP A 23 13.91 43.40 -2.93
C ASP A 23 12.70 42.53 -3.41
N GLU A 24 11.78 43.10 -4.17
CA GLU A 24 10.69 42.35 -4.79
C GLU A 24 11.19 41.40 -5.88
N GLU A 25 12.17 41.82 -6.71
CA GLU A 25 12.75 40.98 -7.76
C GLU A 25 13.59 39.82 -7.17
N ILE A 26 14.30 40.05 -6.06
CA ILE A 26 15.06 39.03 -5.32
C ILE A 26 14.09 38.03 -4.70
N ASN A 27 13.00 38.49 -4.09
CA ASN A 27 11.98 37.64 -3.52
C ASN A 27 11.26 36.79 -4.58
N GLN A 28 10.90 37.38 -5.73
CA GLN A 28 10.30 36.63 -6.84
C GLN A 28 11.25 35.56 -7.42
N ASN A 29 12.53 35.87 -7.56
CA ASN A 29 13.53 34.92 -8.05
C ASN A 29 13.82 33.79 -7.05
N SER A 30 13.77 34.04 -5.74
CA SER A 30 13.90 33.00 -4.73
C SER A 30 12.66 32.09 -4.70
N GLN A 31 11.46 32.66 -4.78
CA GLN A 31 10.22 31.92 -4.84
C GLN A 31 10.14 31.02 -6.09
N LEU A 32 10.52 31.53 -7.28
CA LEU A 32 10.59 30.73 -8.51
C LEU A 32 11.56 29.55 -8.43
N LYS A 33 12.65 29.68 -7.66
CA LYS A 33 13.58 28.57 -7.42
C LYS A 33 12.99 27.52 -6.51
N GLU A 34 12.32 27.92 -5.44
CA GLU A 34 11.64 27.00 -4.51
C GLU A 34 10.52 26.24 -5.19
N ASP A 35 9.73 26.92 -6.03
CA ASP A 35 8.61 26.33 -6.75
C ASP A 35 9.07 25.33 -7.82
N ASN A 36 10.16 25.63 -8.55
CA ASN A 36 10.77 24.68 -9.48
C ASN A 36 11.34 23.45 -8.75
N PHE A 37 11.90 23.63 -7.55
CA PHE A 37 12.34 22.54 -6.70
C PHE A 37 11.17 21.66 -6.25
N ALA A 38 10.03 22.26 -5.86
CA ALA A 38 8.82 21.54 -5.47
C ALA A 38 8.31 20.64 -6.59
N ILE A 39 8.28 21.13 -7.85
CA ILE A 39 7.84 20.33 -9.01
C ILE A 39 8.82 19.18 -9.29
N SER A 40 10.11 19.41 -9.19
CA SER A 40 11.12 18.36 -9.38
C SER A 40 11.00 17.28 -8.29
N SER A 41 10.77 17.69 -7.04
CA SER A 41 10.50 16.79 -5.91
C SER A 41 9.21 15.98 -6.12
N LEU A 42 8.13 16.61 -6.58
CA LEU A 42 6.88 15.92 -6.91
C LEU A 42 7.08 14.83 -7.97
N LEU A 43 7.81 15.14 -9.02
CA LEU A 43 8.12 14.19 -10.10
C LEU A 43 8.96 13.01 -9.59
N GLU A 44 9.97 13.27 -8.77
CA GLU A 44 10.78 12.21 -8.16
C GLU A 44 9.92 11.26 -7.30
N LYS A 45 9.06 11.82 -6.46
CA LYS A 45 8.15 11.06 -5.60
C LYS A 45 7.16 10.24 -6.43
N TYR A 46 6.61 10.81 -7.48
CA TYR A 46 5.72 10.11 -8.39
C TYR A 46 6.43 8.96 -9.13
N ASN A 47 7.66 9.15 -9.60
CA ASN A 47 8.43 8.08 -10.23
C ASN A 47 8.71 6.92 -9.26
N LYS A 48 8.98 7.22 -7.98
CA LYS A 48 9.11 6.19 -6.94
C LYS A 48 7.80 5.44 -6.73
N PHE A 49 6.66 6.14 -6.73
CA PHE A 49 5.35 5.52 -6.61
C PHE A 49 5.00 4.65 -7.83
N GLU A 50 5.26 5.10 -9.05
CA GLU A 50 5.09 4.28 -10.24
C GLU A 50 5.98 3.02 -10.24
N ALA A 51 7.22 3.16 -9.76
CA ALA A 51 8.12 2.01 -9.62
C ALA A 51 7.59 1.01 -8.58
N PHE A 52 7.03 1.50 -7.47
CA PHE A 52 6.39 0.67 -6.46
C PHE A 52 5.17 -0.09 -7.00
N LEU A 53 4.32 0.56 -7.81
CA LEU A 53 3.18 -0.08 -8.47
C LEU A 53 3.56 -1.13 -9.54
N LYS A 54 4.80 -1.14 -10.04
CA LYS A 54 5.29 -2.16 -10.98
C LYS A 54 5.70 -3.47 -10.29
N SER A 55 5.37 -3.63 -9.02
CA SER A 55 5.58 -4.88 -8.29
C SER A 55 4.90 -6.06 -9.00
N ASP A 56 5.56 -7.20 -9.01
CA ASP A 56 5.00 -8.48 -9.47
C ASP A 56 4.26 -9.25 -8.35
N LYS A 57 4.00 -8.57 -7.22
CA LYS A 57 3.38 -9.12 -6.01
C LYS A 57 2.12 -8.35 -5.65
N TYR A 58 1.30 -8.96 -4.80
CA TYR A 58 0.24 -8.29 -4.09
C TYR A 58 0.84 -7.23 -3.15
N ILE A 59 0.27 -6.04 -3.13
CA ILE A 59 0.71 -4.93 -2.27
C ILE A 59 -0.25 -4.83 -1.09
N SER A 60 0.19 -5.25 0.11
CA SER A 60 -0.64 -5.15 1.30
C SER A 60 -0.79 -3.69 1.76
N ARG A 61 -1.84 -3.41 2.52
CA ARG A 61 -2.09 -2.07 3.07
C ARG A 61 -0.94 -1.58 3.96
N LYS A 62 -0.31 -2.48 4.69
CA LYS A 62 0.86 -2.15 5.52
C LYS A 62 2.08 -1.80 4.67
N GLU A 63 2.37 -2.58 3.63
CA GLU A 63 3.44 -2.25 2.69
C GLU A 63 3.22 -0.89 2.04
N PHE A 64 2.01 -0.63 1.56
CA PHE A 64 1.66 0.67 0.99
C PHE A 64 1.82 1.81 2.00
N ASN A 65 1.32 1.66 3.23
CA ASN A 65 1.47 2.69 4.27
C ASN A 65 2.95 2.92 4.62
N ASN A 66 3.75 1.86 4.74
CA ASN A 66 5.18 1.97 4.97
C ASN A 66 5.88 2.68 3.82
N PHE A 67 5.52 2.35 2.58
CA PHE A 67 6.04 3.03 1.41
C PHE A 67 5.70 4.54 1.43
N LEU A 68 4.47 4.92 1.74
CA LEU A 68 4.07 6.34 1.86
C LEU A 68 4.90 7.09 2.90
N LEU A 69 5.22 6.45 4.04
CA LEU A 69 6.10 7.04 5.05
C LEU A 69 7.53 7.27 4.52
N THR A 70 8.06 6.35 3.71
CA THR A 70 9.38 6.51 3.09
C THR A 70 9.39 7.55 1.97
N LEU A 71 8.24 7.78 1.34
CA LEU A 71 8.09 8.76 0.26
C LEU A 71 8.17 10.20 0.77
N ASP A 72 7.89 10.42 2.06
CA ASP A 72 7.85 11.76 2.68
C ASP A 72 7.03 12.75 1.85
N LEU A 73 5.82 12.33 1.46
CA LEU A 73 4.94 13.08 0.58
C LEU A 73 3.91 13.86 1.40
N ASP A 74 4.04 15.18 1.46
CA ASP A 74 2.95 16.05 1.90
C ASP A 74 2.06 16.42 0.70
N ILE A 75 1.06 15.60 0.44
CA ILE A 75 0.11 15.84 -0.66
C ILE A 75 -0.71 17.13 -0.44
N ASN A 76 -0.94 17.53 0.81
CA ASN A 76 -1.67 18.77 1.10
C ASN A 76 -0.86 20.01 0.69
N PHE A 77 0.46 19.97 0.82
CA PHE A 77 1.34 21.02 0.30
C PHE A 77 1.13 21.22 -1.20
N TYR A 78 1.15 20.15 -1.98
CA TYR A 78 0.96 20.21 -3.44
C TYR A 78 -0.46 20.61 -3.85
N ASN A 79 -1.48 20.12 -3.14
CA ASN A 79 -2.87 20.54 -3.33
C ASN A 79 -3.05 22.04 -3.05
N ASN A 80 -2.33 22.60 -2.07
CA ASN A 80 -2.36 24.02 -1.77
C ASN A 80 -1.66 24.86 -2.86
N LEU A 81 -0.57 24.38 -3.44
CA LEU A 81 0.10 25.04 -4.58
C LEU A 81 -0.85 25.15 -5.79
N GLU A 82 -1.63 24.11 -6.05
CA GLU A 82 -2.67 24.11 -7.08
C GLU A 82 -3.78 25.12 -6.75
N LYS A 83 -4.35 25.04 -5.55
CA LYS A 83 -5.47 25.85 -5.08
C LYS A 83 -5.18 27.34 -5.10
N ASN A 84 -3.94 27.72 -4.80
CA ASN A 84 -3.50 29.12 -4.78
C ASN A 84 -2.99 29.61 -6.14
N ASN A 85 -3.17 28.82 -7.22
CA ASN A 85 -2.71 29.11 -8.58
C ASN A 85 -1.19 29.30 -8.70
N VAL A 86 -0.40 28.87 -7.72
CA VAL A 86 1.06 28.96 -7.75
C VAL A 86 1.62 28.16 -8.90
N LEU A 87 1.14 26.91 -9.09
CA LEU A 87 1.58 26.04 -10.18
C LEU A 87 1.33 26.65 -11.57
N SER A 88 0.19 27.33 -11.76
CA SER A 88 -0.13 27.99 -13.04
C SER A 88 0.73 29.22 -13.29
N ALA A 89 1.23 29.88 -12.26
CA ALA A 89 2.11 31.05 -12.38
C ALA A 89 3.55 30.69 -12.75
N ILE A 90 4.03 29.53 -12.30
CA ILE A 90 5.44 29.11 -12.45
C ILE A 90 5.66 28.11 -13.59
N CYS A 91 4.60 27.43 -14.05
CA CYS A 91 4.68 26.41 -15.09
C CYS A 91 4.19 26.95 -16.44
N ASN A 92 4.85 26.51 -17.52
CA ASN A 92 4.19 26.58 -18.82
C ASN A 92 2.98 25.59 -18.84
N LYS A 93 2.09 25.75 -19.83
CA LYS A 93 0.85 24.98 -19.92
C LYS A 93 1.06 23.45 -19.87
N GLU A 94 2.13 22.95 -20.49
CA GLU A 94 2.41 21.50 -20.52
C GLU A 94 2.87 20.98 -19.16
N LYS A 95 3.82 21.67 -18.51
CA LYS A 95 4.30 21.33 -17.17
C LYS A 95 3.19 21.42 -16.11
N TYR A 96 2.34 22.44 -16.24
CA TYR A 96 1.19 22.60 -15.36
C TYR A 96 0.22 21.41 -15.49
N SER A 97 -0.21 21.07 -16.69
CA SER A 97 -1.11 19.94 -16.94
C SER A 97 -0.52 18.62 -16.42
N PHE A 98 0.79 18.44 -16.59
CA PHE A 98 1.51 17.27 -16.11
C PHE A 98 1.56 17.21 -14.56
N ALA A 99 1.88 18.32 -13.89
CA ALA A 99 1.91 18.39 -12.43
C ALA A 99 0.52 18.10 -11.83
N ILE A 100 -0.55 18.65 -12.39
CA ILE A 100 -1.93 18.38 -11.97
C ILE A 100 -2.25 16.90 -12.10
N ALA A 101 -1.94 16.27 -13.23
CA ALA A 101 -2.18 14.84 -13.43
C ALA A 101 -1.42 13.97 -12.41
N ILE A 102 -0.21 14.37 -12.01
CA ILE A 102 0.54 13.67 -10.96
C ILE A 102 -0.14 13.83 -9.60
N ILE A 103 -0.55 15.05 -9.24
CA ILE A 103 -1.24 15.33 -7.97
C ILE A 103 -2.54 14.51 -7.89
N GLU A 104 -3.33 14.47 -8.96
CA GLU A 104 -4.55 13.64 -9.02
C GLU A 104 -4.25 12.16 -8.80
N LYS A 105 -3.24 11.61 -9.46
CA LYS A 105 -2.83 10.21 -9.28
C LYS A 105 -2.36 9.92 -7.86
N LEU A 106 -1.58 10.81 -7.25
CA LEU A 106 -1.12 10.65 -5.88
C LEU A 106 -2.25 10.76 -4.85
N ASN A 107 -3.23 11.65 -5.10
CA ASN A 107 -4.46 11.72 -4.31
C ASN A 107 -5.27 10.40 -4.38
N ASN A 108 -5.27 9.74 -5.54
CA ASN A 108 -5.98 8.48 -5.78
C ASN A 108 -5.05 7.26 -5.65
N SER A 109 -3.92 7.39 -4.96
CA SER A 109 -2.89 6.35 -4.85
C SER A 109 -3.40 5.04 -4.26
N LEU A 110 -4.34 5.09 -3.32
CA LEU A 110 -4.98 3.90 -2.75
C LEU A 110 -5.78 3.12 -3.81
N GLU A 111 -6.59 3.81 -4.62
CA GLU A 111 -7.36 3.20 -5.71
C GLU A 111 -6.44 2.57 -6.75
N LEU A 112 -5.30 3.20 -7.04
CA LEU A 112 -4.29 2.65 -7.96
C LEU A 112 -3.68 1.34 -7.42
N VAL A 113 -3.42 1.27 -6.12
CA VAL A 113 -2.96 0.03 -5.46
C VAL A 113 -4.05 -1.04 -5.48
N GLU A 114 -5.30 -0.70 -5.20
CA GLU A 114 -6.43 -1.63 -5.28
C GLU A 114 -6.61 -2.19 -6.71
N ASN A 115 -6.49 -1.35 -7.73
CA ASN A 115 -6.55 -1.78 -9.12
C ASN A 115 -5.37 -2.69 -9.48
N HIS A 116 -4.14 -2.36 -9.06
CA HIS A 116 -2.98 -3.24 -9.22
C HIS A 116 -3.23 -4.61 -8.58
N ASN A 117 -3.72 -4.68 -7.35
CA ASN A 117 -4.00 -5.92 -6.64
C ASN A 117 -5.09 -6.76 -7.33
N ASN A 118 -6.14 -6.11 -7.84
CA ASN A 118 -7.19 -6.78 -8.59
C ASN A 118 -6.65 -7.39 -9.89
N ASP A 119 -5.80 -6.67 -10.60
CA ASP A 119 -5.18 -7.16 -11.83
C ASP A 119 -4.16 -8.28 -11.54
N PHE A 120 -3.38 -8.15 -10.47
CA PHE A 120 -2.50 -9.20 -9.98
C PHE A 120 -3.27 -10.49 -9.72
N ILE A 121 -4.36 -10.44 -8.96
CA ILE A 121 -5.19 -11.62 -8.63
C ILE A 121 -5.76 -12.25 -9.90
N LYS A 122 -6.36 -11.45 -10.80
CA LYS A 122 -6.93 -11.95 -12.07
C LYS A 122 -5.88 -12.67 -12.91
N ASN A 123 -4.72 -12.02 -13.09
CA ASN A 123 -3.64 -12.58 -13.88
C ASN A 123 -3.09 -13.87 -13.25
N LYS A 124 -2.93 -13.88 -11.92
CA LYS A 124 -2.41 -15.04 -11.18
C LYS A 124 -3.35 -16.23 -11.27
N ILE A 125 -4.67 -16.03 -11.17
CA ILE A 125 -5.68 -17.09 -11.36
C ILE A 125 -5.58 -17.72 -12.75
N VAL A 126 -5.36 -16.91 -13.78
CA VAL A 126 -5.23 -17.40 -15.16
C VAL A 126 -3.90 -18.12 -15.37
N MET A 127 -2.79 -17.54 -14.93
CA MET A 127 -1.45 -18.09 -15.12
C MET A 127 -1.23 -19.38 -14.34
N GLU A 128 -1.80 -19.50 -13.14
CA GLU A 128 -1.65 -20.68 -12.28
C GLU A 128 -2.92 -21.54 -12.24
N LYS A 129 -3.71 -21.52 -13.31
CA LYS A 129 -4.97 -22.26 -13.38
C LYS A 129 -4.81 -23.73 -13.01
N ASP A 130 -3.86 -24.41 -13.62
CA ASP A 130 -3.59 -25.82 -13.39
C ASP A 130 -3.18 -26.13 -11.94
N TYR A 131 -2.46 -25.22 -11.31
CA TYR A 131 -2.13 -25.31 -9.90
C TYR A 131 -3.39 -25.22 -9.03
N PHE A 132 -4.25 -24.24 -9.26
CA PHE A 132 -5.50 -24.07 -8.49
C PHE A 132 -6.52 -25.19 -8.75
N ASP A 133 -6.56 -25.73 -9.96
CA ASP A 133 -7.44 -26.85 -10.28
C ASP A 133 -7.02 -28.15 -9.55
N ASN A 134 -5.76 -28.25 -9.12
CA ASN A 134 -5.20 -29.42 -8.45
C ASN A 134 -4.70 -29.18 -7.03
N ILE A 135 -4.90 -27.99 -6.46
CA ILE A 135 -4.29 -27.58 -5.17
C ILE A 135 -4.68 -28.50 -3.99
N LEU A 136 -5.84 -29.14 -4.02
CA LEU A 136 -6.32 -30.06 -2.99
C LEU A 136 -6.56 -31.49 -3.52
N LYS A 137 -5.91 -31.85 -4.61
CA LYS A 137 -6.09 -33.16 -5.25
C LYS A 137 -5.75 -34.32 -4.30
N GLU A 138 -4.80 -34.13 -3.39
CA GLU A 138 -4.43 -35.13 -2.37
C GLU A 138 -5.54 -35.34 -1.33
N CYS A 139 -6.38 -34.31 -1.10
CA CYS A 139 -7.53 -34.43 -0.20
C CYS A 139 -8.72 -35.09 -0.87
N ASP A 140 -9.08 -34.62 -2.06
CA ASP A 140 -10.14 -35.16 -2.90
C ASP A 140 -9.94 -34.68 -4.34
N PRO A 141 -9.81 -35.62 -5.30
CA PRO A 141 -9.64 -35.29 -6.72
C PRO A 141 -10.77 -34.46 -7.34
N ASN A 142 -11.95 -34.45 -6.72
CA ASN A 142 -13.13 -33.73 -7.22
C ASN A 142 -13.24 -32.31 -6.65
N ILE A 143 -12.39 -31.91 -5.70
CA ILE A 143 -12.40 -30.55 -5.16
C ILE A 143 -11.72 -29.59 -6.15
N ILE A 144 -12.51 -28.69 -6.68
CA ILE A 144 -12.04 -27.57 -7.50
C ILE A 144 -12.46 -26.28 -6.80
N LEU A 145 -11.49 -25.40 -6.55
CA LEU A 145 -11.76 -24.08 -5.95
C LEU A 145 -12.52 -23.20 -6.96
N ASP A 146 -13.59 -22.58 -6.50
CA ASP A 146 -14.26 -21.52 -7.26
C ASP A 146 -13.44 -20.21 -7.32
N ALA A 147 -13.93 -19.21 -8.06
CA ALA A 147 -13.22 -17.96 -8.29
C ALA A 147 -13.02 -17.17 -6.98
N ASP A 148 -14.01 -17.16 -6.09
CA ASP A 148 -13.93 -16.44 -4.82
C ASP A 148 -12.94 -17.12 -3.87
N GLN A 149 -12.95 -18.44 -3.82
CA GLN A 149 -11.99 -19.23 -3.04
C GLN A 149 -10.55 -19.01 -3.52
N ARG A 150 -10.31 -18.97 -4.84
CA ARG A 150 -8.99 -18.67 -5.42
C ARG A 150 -8.55 -17.25 -5.07
N THR A 151 -9.47 -16.30 -5.13
CA THR A 151 -9.23 -14.92 -4.69
C THR A 151 -8.83 -14.88 -3.22
N CYS A 152 -9.56 -15.55 -2.33
CA CYS A 152 -9.22 -15.65 -0.91
C CYS A 152 -7.82 -16.25 -0.66
N VAL A 153 -7.41 -17.22 -1.48
CA VAL A 153 -6.08 -17.83 -1.39
C VAL A 153 -4.99 -16.84 -1.80
N LEU A 154 -5.23 -16.03 -2.81
CA LEU A 154 -4.25 -15.07 -3.35
C LEU A 154 -4.13 -13.76 -2.58
N VAL A 155 -5.22 -13.27 -1.99
CA VAL A 155 -5.19 -12.02 -1.19
C VAL A 155 -4.17 -12.15 -0.07
N ASP A 156 -3.22 -11.23 -0.02
CA ASP A 156 -2.09 -11.21 0.92
C ASP A 156 -2.09 -9.95 1.78
N GLU A 157 -3.25 -9.68 2.40
CA GLU A 157 -3.42 -8.58 3.34
C GLU A 157 -3.00 -8.96 4.75
N ASP A 158 -2.54 -7.98 5.52
CA ASP A 158 -2.21 -8.15 6.95
C ASP A 158 -3.44 -8.58 7.77
N TYR A 159 -4.63 -8.12 7.38
CA TYR A 159 -5.90 -8.47 7.99
C TYR A 159 -6.94 -8.74 6.90
N CYS A 160 -7.36 -9.98 6.77
CA CYS A 160 -8.36 -10.39 5.78
C CYS A 160 -9.57 -11.01 6.48
N LEU A 161 -10.76 -10.46 6.23
CA LEU A 161 -12.04 -11.04 6.67
C LEU A 161 -12.74 -11.71 5.50
N VAL A 162 -12.94 -13.02 5.60
CA VAL A 162 -13.69 -13.80 4.62
C VAL A 162 -15.06 -14.15 5.19
N ILE A 163 -16.11 -13.67 4.54
CA ILE A 163 -17.51 -13.97 4.92
C ILE A 163 -18.03 -15.08 4.02
N ALA A 164 -18.41 -16.22 4.62
CA ALA A 164 -18.88 -17.37 3.87
C ALA A 164 -20.02 -18.08 4.60
N GLY A 165 -21.06 -18.47 3.87
CA GLY A 165 -22.20 -19.22 4.36
C GLY A 165 -21.87 -20.63 4.84
N ALA A 166 -22.84 -21.33 5.42
CA ALA A 166 -22.70 -22.75 5.74
C ALA A 166 -22.54 -23.55 4.43
N GLY A 167 -21.60 -24.49 4.40
CA GLY A 167 -21.34 -25.31 3.20
C GLY A 167 -20.50 -24.60 2.09
N ALA A 168 -20.15 -23.31 2.23
CA ALA A 168 -19.38 -22.57 1.22
C ALA A 168 -17.87 -22.94 1.16
N GLY A 169 -17.48 -24.07 1.70
CA GLY A 169 -16.10 -24.56 1.59
C GLY A 169 -15.06 -23.84 2.44
N LYS A 170 -15.44 -23.21 3.58
CA LYS A 170 -14.49 -22.51 4.48
C LYS A 170 -13.25 -23.33 4.83
N THR A 171 -13.43 -24.56 5.29
CA THR A 171 -12.35 -25.49 5.65
C THR A 171 -11.46 -25.80 4.44
N THR A 172 -12.08 -25.95 3.28
CA THR A 172 -11.41 -26.17 1.99
C THR A 172 -10.52 -24.97 1.62
N THR A 173 -11.07 -23.76 1.72
CA THR A 173 -10.35 -22.52 1.42
C THR A 173 -9.17 -22.31 2.38
N VAL A 174 -9.35 -22.61 3.69
CA VAL A 174 -8.25 -22.52 4.67
C VAL A 174 -7.13 -23.51 4.35
N ALA A 175 -7.46 -24.77 4.02
CA ALA A 175 -6.47 -25.78 3.64
C ALA A 175 -5.70 -25.36 2.36
N ALA A 176 -6.42 -24.86 1.37
CA ALA A 176 -5.80 -24.34 0.14
C ALA A 176 -4.89 -23.14 0.41
N LYS A 177 -5.30 -22.19 1.28
CA LYS A 177 -4.45 -21.05 1.68
C LYS A 177 -3.19 -21.53 2.37
N VAL A 178 -3.26 -22.45 3.31
CA VAL A 178 -2.08 -23.02 3.98
C VAL A 178 -1.13 -23.65 2.97
N LYS A 179 -1.64 -24.46 2.05
CA LYS A 179 -0.82 -25.09 1.00
C LYS A 179 -0.15 -24.05 0.11
N TYR A 180 -0.89 -23.04 -0.32
CA TYR A 180 -0.37 -21.94 -1.13
C TYR A 180 0.75 -21.16 -0.41
N LEU A 181 0.57 -20.84 0.88
CA LEU A 181 1.58 -20.16 1.69
C LEU A 181 2.89 -20.94 1.74
N VAL A 182 2.81 -22.26 1.93
CA VAL A 182 3.99 -23.12 2.01
C VAL A 182 4.65 -23.31 0.62
N GLU A 183 3.88 -23.65 -0.40
CA GLU A 183 4.42 -24.03 -1.71
C GLU A 183 4.81 -22.85 -2.60
N LYS A 184 4.07 -21.73 -2.52
CA LYS A 184 4.27 -20.57 -3.40
C LYS A 184 4.92 -19.39 -2.74
N GLN A 185 4.67 -19.19 -1.44
CA GLN A 185 5.27 -18.09 -0.69
C GLN A 185 6.45 -18.53 0.18
N ASN A 186 6.77 -19.83 0.21
CA ASN A 186 7.85 -20.41 1.01
C ASN A 186 7.75 -20.10 2.51
N ILE A 187 6.53 -19.93 3.03
CA ILE A 187 6.29 -19.78 4.46
C ILE A 187 6.50 -21.13 5.14
N LYS A 188 7.27 -21.14 6.20
CA LYS A 188 7.52 -22.39 6.91
C LYS A 188 6.26 -22.85 7.66
N PRO A 189 5.95 -24.17 7.66
CA PRO A 189 4.79 -24.68 8.39
C PRO A 189 4.75 -24.29 9.88
N GLU A 190 5.91 -24.19 10.55
CA GLU A 190 6.03 -23.76 11.94
C GLU A 190 5.60 -22.31 12.20
N ASP A 191 5.59 -21.46 11.16
CA ASP A 191 5.18 -20.06 11.23
C ASP A 191 3.66 -19.90 10.95
N ILE A 192 2.95 -21.00 10.66
CA ILE A 192 1.52 -21.01 10.37
C ILE A 192 0.74 -21.52 11.57
N LEU A 193 -0.18 -20.70 12.05
CA LEU A 193 -1.12 -21.07 13.12
C LEU A 193 -2.56 -21.07 12.58
N VAL A 194 -3.21 -22.22 12.60
CA VAL A 194 -4.63 -22.37 12.23
C VAL A 194 -5.46 -22.53 13.48
N ILE A 195 -6.39 -21.60 13.71
CA ILE A 195 -7.26 -21.63 14.90
C ILE A 195 -8.71 -21.90 14.48
N SER A 196 -9.38 -22.79 15.19
CA SER A 196 -10.81 -23.02 15.04
C SER A 196 -11.54 -22.94 16.39
N PHE A 197 -12.86 -22.80 16.33
CA PHE A 197 -13.65 -22.65 17.56
C PHE A 197 -13.94 -23.99 18.24
N THR A 198 -14.16 -25.05 17.47
CA THR A 198 -14.53 -26.37 18.01
C THR A 198 -13.45 -27.42 17.78
N ASN A 199 -13.35 -28.41 18.69
CA ASN A 199 -12.44 -29.54 18.52
C ASN A 199 -12.74 -30.33 17.23
N LYS A 200 -14.00 -30.51 16.88
CA LYS A 200 -14.40 -31.21 15.65
C LYS A 200 -13.84 -30.51 14.40
N ALA A 201 -13.89 -29.18 14.36
CA ALA A 201 -13.34 -28.43 13.24
C ALA A 201 -11.80 -28.44 13.22
N VAL A 202 -11.16 -28.47 14.41
CA VAL A 202 -9.70 -28.68 14.53
C VAL A 202 -9.30 -30.05 14.00
N ASP A 203 -10.05 -31.11 14.36
CA ASP A 203 -9.78 -32.47 13.89
C ASP A 203 -9.92 -32.59 12.36
N GLU A 204 -10.96 -31.98 11.78
CA GLU A 204 -11.17 -31.93 10.33
C GLU A 204 -10.02 -31.17 9.62
N LEU A 205 -9.58 -30.02 10.16
CA LEU A 205 -8.47 -29.26 9.60
C LEU A 205 -7.15 -30.02 9.73
N LYS A 206 -6.87 -30.66 10.86
CA LYS A 206 -5.69 -31.51 11.06
C LYS A 206 -5.66 -32.68 10.07
N GLU A 207 -6.81 -33.36 9.91
CA GLU A 207 -6.89 -34.45 8.94
C GLU A 207 -6.51 -33.97 7.55
N ARG A 208 -7.07 -32.85 7.11
CA ARG A 208 -6.88 -32.30 5.79
C ARG A 208 -5.48 -31.73 5.59
N ILE A 209 -5.02 -30.86 6.50
CA ILE A 209 -3.76 -30.12 6.36
C ILE A 209 -2.56 -31.00 6.74
N ASN A 210 -2.58 -31.58 7.94
CA ASN A 210 -1.40 -32.30 8.44
C ASN A 210 -1.26 -33.69 7.80
N LYS A 211 -2.39 -34.44 7.67
CA LYS A 211 -2.29 -35.82 7.16
C LYS A 211 -2.39 -35.91 5.65
N GLN A 212 -3.41 -35.29 5.04
CA GLN A 212 -3.63 -35.44 3.59
C GLN A 212 -2.66 -34.59 2.77
N LEU A 213 -2.42 -33.31 3.18
CA LEU A 213 -1.46 -32.44 2.49
C LEU A 213 -0.01 -32.59 3.00
N GLY A 214 0.21 -33.30 4.12
CA GLY A 214 1.54 -33.50 4.70
C GLY A 214 2.19 -32.22 5.25
N ILE A 215 1.42 -31.18 5.57
CA ILE A 215 1.91 -29.89 6.06
C ILE A 215 1.79 -29.85 7.59
N GLU A 216 2.90 -29.94 8.29
CA GLU A 216 2.93 -29.99 9.76
C GLU A 216 2.88 -28.57 10.41
N CYS A 217 1.74 -27.89 10.23
CA CYS A 217 1.48 -26.64 10.94
C CYS A 217 0.65 -26.85 12.22
N LEU A 218 0.69 -25.85 13.10
CA LEU A 218 -0.09 -25.90 14.35
C LEU A 218 -1.58 -25.61 14.08
N VAL A 219 -2.43 -26.62 14.27
CA VAL A 219 -3.89 -26.49 14.18
C VAL A 219 -4.48 -26.73 15.57
N THR A 220 -5.21 -25.77 16.12
CA THR A 220 -5.65 -25.80 17.52
C THR A 220 -6.94 -25.01 17.75
N THR A 221 -7.48 -25.05 18.96
CA THR A 221 -8.58 -24.18 19.35
C THR A 221 -8.07 -22.87 19.94
N PHE A 222 -8.88 -21.81 19.85
CA PHE A 222 -8.58 -20.53 20.50
C PHE A 222 -8.30 -20.70 22.01
N HIS A 223 -9.08 -21.53 22.69
CA HIS A 223 -8.91 -21.80 24.12
C HIS A 223 -7.56 -22.47 24.42
N SER A 224 -7.19 -23.51 23.67
CA SER A 224 -5.90 -24.20 23.85
C SER A 224 -4.72 -23.28 23.63
N THR A 225 -4.76 -22.47 22.56
CA THR A 225 -3.73 -21.45 22.28
C THR A 225 -3.58 -20.47 23.44
N GLY A 226 -4.70 -19.96 23.98
CA GLY A 226 -4.68 -19.05 25.14
C GLY A 226 -4.03 -19.67 26.37
N VAL A 227 -4.38 -20.92 26.68
CA VAL A 227 -3.75 -21.65 27.80
C VAL A 227 -2.25 -21.84 27.59
N ASP A 228 -1.82 -22.19 26.39
CA ASP A 228 -0.40 -22.39 26.09
C ASP A 228 0.41 -21.09 26.19
N ILE A 229 -0.15 -19.96 25.74
CA ILE A 229 0.45 -18.63 25.92
C ILE A 229 0.60 -18.29 27.40
N ILE A 230 -0.47 -18.48 28.20
CA ILE A 230 -0.45 -18.21 29.65
C ILE A 230 0.64 -19.06 30.34
N LYS A 231 0.71 -20.35 30.02
CA LYS A 231 1.73 -21.24 30.57
C LYS A 231 3.15 -20.77 30.24
N LYS A 232 3.40 -20.39 29.01
CA LYS A 232 4.71 -19.84 28.59
C LYS A 232 5.08 -18.56 29.34
N ILE A 233 4.15 -17.62 29.49
CA ILE A 233 4.37 -16.33 30.17
C ILE A 233 4.63 -16.56 31.67
N LEU A 234 3.84 -17.39 32.31
CA LEU A 234 3.93 -17.66 33.73
C LEU A 234 5.03 -18.68 34.09
N ARG A 235 5.75 -19.26 33.11
CA ARG A 235 6.74 -20.32 33.28
C ARG A 235 6.22 -21.51 34.14
N ILE A 236 4.93 -21.80 34.03
CA ILE A 236 4.30 -22.93 34.67
C ILE A 236 4.63 -24.16 33.83
N GLU A 237 5.72 -24.86 34.17
CA GLU A 237 6.00 -26.19 33.65
C GLU A 237 5.01 -27.20 34.25
N LYS A 238 4.70 -28.28 33.49
CA LYS A 238 3.87 -29.38 33.97
C LYS A 238 4.57 -30.22 35.04
#